data_4fa2093350e3b4b39224b95fa5e49c75
#
_entry.id   4fa2093350e3b4b39224b95fa5e49c75
#
_cell.length_a   1.000
_cell.length_b   1.000
_cell.length_c   1.000
_cell.angle_alpha   90.00
_cell.angle_beta   90.00
_cell.angle_gamma   90.00
#
_symmetry.space_group_name_H-M   'P 1'
#
loop_
_entity.id
_entity.type
_entity.pdbx_description
1 polymer ?
#
loop_
_entity_poly.entity_id
_entity_poly.type
_entity_poly.pdbx_seq_one_letter_code
_entity_poly.pdbx_strand_id
1 'polypeptide(L)'
;MTENVKTQRRYDSSARRRQAEENRRAILATARDHFLEHGYAATTVPAIAAAAGVSTETVYKAFGPKHELVRALWERGLEGRGPVPAPARSDALSDSESDPVSLLRRWGQLAKEVSPEVSPIVLLIRDAAAHDAEMAALLDEVDRQRRERMRHNADQLNVHGWLKPEVDVNTATDVLWTYTSQEFYELLVVKSGWSVDDYGDFIADSLIAALIDKPPSA
;
A
#
# COMPACT_ATOMS: atom_id res chain seq x y z
N MET A 1 27.49 31.00 -30.89
CA MET A 1 26.74 29.79 -31.37
C MET A 1 26.66 28.65 -30.33
N THR A 2 27.08 28.84 -29.10
CA THR A 2 27.17 27.77 -28.08
C THR A 2 25.98 27.69 -27.10
N GLU A 3 25.14 28.71 -27.00
CA GLU A 3 23.97 28.73 -26.09
C GLU A 3 22.77 27.88 -26.58
N ASN A 4 22.60 27.78 -27.90
CA ASN A 4 21.46 27.07 -28.49
C ASN A 4 21.54 25.54 -28.33
N VAL A 5 22.76 24.98 -28.25
CA VAL A 5 22.97 23.52 -28.10
C VAL A 5 22.67 23.03 -26.67
N LYS A 6 22.94 23.85 -25.64
CA LYS A 6 22.63 23.50 -24.24
C LYS A 6 21.11 23.53 -23.93
N THR A 7 20.38 24.48 -24.51
CA THR A 7 18.95 24.62 -24.34
C THR A 7 18.19 23.46 -25.01
N GLN A 8 18.60 23.06 -26.19
CA GLN A 8 17.99 21.94 -26.92
C GLN A 8 18.24 20.58 -26.24
N ARG A 9 19.44 20.35 -25.68
CA ARG A 9 19.72 19.13 -24.88
C ARG A 9 18.94 19.07 -23.59
N ARG A 10 18.69 20.18 -22.92
CA ARG A 10 17.91 20.26 -21.67
C ARG A 10 16.44 20.03 -21.91
N TYR A 11 15.88 20.57 -22.99
CA TYR A 11 14.48 20.37 -23.42
C TYR A 11 14.23 18.91 -23.80
N ASP A 12 15.11 18.33 -24.58
CA ASP A 12 15.02 16.93 -25.05
C ASP A 12 15.12 15.91 -23.89
N SER A 13 15.90 16.19 -22.85
CA SER A 13 16.00 15.35 -21.65
C SER A 13 14.75 15.39 -20.77
N SER A 14 14.04 16.53 -20.72
CA SER A 14 12.80 16.66 -19.96
C SER A 14 11.63 15.96 -20.64
N ALA A 15 11.54 16.04 -21.95
CA ALA A 15 10.53 15.33 -22.75
C ALA A 15 10.71 13.80 -22.64
N ARG A 16 11.96 13.32 -22.74
CA ARG A 16 12.29 11.89 -22.56
C ARG A 16 11.96 11.39 -21.15
N ARG A 17 12.21 12.18 -20.11
CA ARG A 17 11.82 11.82 -18.72
C ARG A 17 10.31 11.74 -18.55
N ARG A 18 9.55 12.70 -19.09
CA ARG A 18 8.09 12.65 -19.06
C ARG A 18 7.55 11.42 -19.77
N GLN A 19 8.03 11.14 -20.98
CA GLN A 19 7.63 9.95 -21.74
C GLN A 19 7.97 8.65 -21.00
N ALA A 20 9.13 8.56 -20.36
CA ALA A 20 9.50 7.40 -19.56
C ALA A 20 8.58 7.22 -18.34
N GLU A 21 8.19 8.30 -17.69
CA GLU A 21 7.25 8.26 -16.57
C GLU A 21 5.84 7.89 -17.01
N GLU A 22 5.36 8.43 -18.12
CA GLU A 22 4.08 8.07 -18.74
C GLU A 22 4.05 6.57 -19.10
N ASN A 23 5.11 6.08 -19.75
CA ASN A 23 5.25 4.66 -20.07
C ASN A 23 5.27 3.80 -18.78
N ARG A 24 6.00 4.22 -17.76
CA ARG A 24 6.04 3.52 -16.47
C ARG A 24 4.65 3.40 -15.84
N ARG A 25 3.88 4.47 -15.83
CA ARG A 25 2.49 4.47 -15.32
C ARG A 25 1.58 3.57 -16.15
N ALA A 26 1.67 3.65 -17.47
CA ALA A 26 0.88 2.82 -18.38
C ALA A 26 1.20 1.32 -18.17
N ILE A 27 2.48 0.96 -18.07
CA ILE A 27 2.91 -0.42 -17.82
C ILE A 27 2.33 -0.92 -16.47
N LEU A 28 2.43 -0.13 -15.38
CA LEU A 28 1.90 -0.53 -14.08
C LEU A 28 0.38 -0.69 -14.08
N ALA A 29 -0.36 0.22 -14.71
CA ALA A 29 -1.80 0.11 -14.81
C ALA A 29 -2.20 -1.18 -15.55
N THR A 30 -1.60 -1.41 -16.73
CA THR A 30 -1.84 -2.61 -17.52
C THR A 30 -1.42 -3.89 -16.78
N ALA A 31 -0.29 -3.87 -16.08
CA ALA A 31 0.18 -5.00 -15.29
C ALA A 31 -0.80 -5.35 -14.16
N ARG A 32 -1.33 -4.33 -13.45
CA ARG A 32 -2.34 -4.51 -12.41
C ARG A 32 -3.58 -5.24 -12.97
N ASP A 33 -4.13 -4.75 -14.06
CA ASP A 33 -5.32 -5.33 -14.67
C ASP A 33 -5.07 -6.79 -15.08
N HIS A 34 -3.95 -7.08 -15.76
CA HIS A 34 -3.59 -8.43 -16.16
C HIS A 34 -3.38 -9.37 -14.97
N PHE A 35 -2.69 -8.92 -13.92
CA PHE A 35 -2.45 -9.75 -12.74
C PHE A 35 -3.75 -10.04 -11.97
N LEU A 36 -4.62 -9.05 -11.82
CA LEU A 36 -5.88 -9.24 -11.09
C LEU A 36 -6.90 -10.05 -11.88
N GLU A 37 -6.89 -9.98 -13.22
CA GLU A 37 -7.80 -10.74 -14.07
C GLU A 37 -7.35 -12.20 -14.27
N HIS A 38 -6.03 -12.43 -14.47
CA HIS A 38 -5.52 -13.73 -14.89
C HIS A 38 -4.66 -14.44 -13.84
N GLY A 39 -4.32 -13.76 -12.75
CA GLY A 39 -3.40 -14.23 -11.73
C GLY A 39 -1.93 -14.11 -12.13
N TYR A 40 -1.05 -14.33 -11.14
CA TYR A 40 0.40 -14.21 -11.36
C TYR A 40 0.92 -15.22 -12.38
N ALA A 41 0.57 -16.50 -12.25
CA ALA A 41 1.14 -17.56 -13.09
C ALA A 41 0.83 -17.38 -14.58
N ALA A 42 -0.41 -17.05 -14.95
CA ALA A 42 -0.85 -16.91 -16.33
C ALA A 42 -0.42 -15.58 -16.99
N THR A 43 -0.08 -14.56 -16.20
CA THR A 43 0.35 -13.25 -16.71
C THR A 43 1.80 -13.31 -17.14
N THR A 44 2.10 -12.80 -18.38
CA THR A 44 3.46 -12.75 -18.91
C THR A 44 3.89 -11.31 -19.21
N VAL A 45 5.20 -11.02 -19.06
CA VAL A 45 5.76 -9.69 -19.40
C VAL A 45 5.51 -9.30 -20.85
N PRO A 46 5.62 -10.21 -21.86
CA PRO A 46 5.24 -9.87 -23.24
C PRO A 46 3.78 -9.47 -23.42
N ALA A 47 2.84 -10.12 -22.71
CA ALA A 47 1.41 -9.76 -22.77
C ALA A 47 1.16 -8.35 -22.20
N ILE A 48 1.76 -8.03 -21.03
CA ILE A 48 1.70 -6.70 -20.44
C ILE A 48 2.30 -5.65 -21.38
N ALA A 49 3.48 -5.93 -21.99
CA ALA A 49 4.13 -5.01 -22.91
C ALA A 49 3.27 -4.70 -24.13
N ALA A 50 2.69 -5.75 -24.75
CA ALA A 50 1.80 -5.60 -25.89
C ALA A 50 0.56 -4.76 -25.55
N ALA A 51 -0.09 -5.03 -24.43
CA ALA A 51 -1.28 -4.30 -23.98
C ALA A 51 -0.95 -2.84 -23.56
N ALA A 52 0.25 -2.58 -23.01
CA ALA A 52 0.72 -1.23 -22.69
C ALA A 52 1.26 -0.46 -23.90
N GLY A 53 1.33 -1.07 -25.09
CA GLY A 53 1.84 -0.43 -26.32
C GLY A 53 3.35 -0.14 -26.30
N VAL A 54 4.13 -0.95 -25.56
CA VAL A 54 5.59 -0.81 -25.45
C VAL A 54 6.30 -2.12 -25.81
N SER A 55 7.63 -2.06 -26.02
CA SER A 55 8.41 -3.29 -26.19
C SER A 55 8.61 -4.04 -24.86
N THR A 56 8.76 -5.36 -24.94
CA THR A 56 9.12 -6.19 -23.77
C THR A 56 10.44 -5.73 -23.14
N GLU A 57 11.41 -5.29 -23.95
CA GLU A 57 12.67 -4.71 -23.46
C GLU A 57 12.44 -3.44 -22.62
N THR A 58 11.46 -2.60 -23.01
CA THR A 58 11.09 -1.40 -22.27
C THR A 58 10.57 -1.77 -20.87
N VAL A 59 9.76 -2.83 -20.76
CA VAL A 59 9.26 -3.30 -19.47
C VAL A 59 10.39 -3.82 -18.59
N TYR A 60 11.27 -4.70 -19.14
CA TYR A 60 12.42 -5.21 -18.38
C TYR A 60 13.37 -4.11 -17.93
N LYS A 61 13.60 -3.10 -18.78
CA LYS A 61 14.46 -1.96 -18.44
C LYS A 61 13.86 -1.08 -17.35
N ALA A 62 12.53 -0.96 -17.30
CA ALA A 62 11.83 -0.10 -16.34
C ALA A 62 11.61 -0.77 -14.98
N PHE A 63 11.42 -2.09 -14.96
CA PHE A 63 10.99 -2.82 -13.76
C PHE A 63 11.82 -4.06 -13.45
N GLY A 64 12.56 -4.62 -14.40
CA GLY A 64 13.20 -5.91 -14.23
C GLY A 64 12.26 -7.10 -14.47
N PRO A 65 12.43 -8.22 -13.77
CA PRO A 65 11.63 -9.42 -13.92
C PRO A 65 10.19 -9.26 -13.39
N LYS A 66 9.33 -10.26 -13.68
CA LYS A 66 7.88 -10.20 -13.43
C LYS A 66 7.51 -9.91 -11.96
N HIS A 67 8.22 -10.49 -11.00
CA HIS A 67 7.96 -10.26 -9.59
C HIS A 67 8.22 -8.80 -9.17
N GLU A 68 9.17 -8.11 -9.80
CA GLU A 68 9.43 -6.69 -9.55
C GLU A 68 8.31 -5.77 -10.05
N LEU A 69 7.55 -6.19 -11.08
CA LEU A 69 6.31 -5.49 -11.45
C LEU A 69 5.27 -5.57 -10.33
N VAL A 70 5.14 -6.74 -9.70
CA VAL A 70 4.21 -6.92 -8.57
C VAL A 70 4.68 -6.11 -7.36
N ARG A 71 5.98 -6.10 -7.06
CA ARG A 71 6.58 -5.23 -6.03
C ARG A 71 6.23 -3.77 -6.27
N ALA A 72 6.45 -3.27 -7.49
CA ALA A 72 6.16 -1.89 -7.84
C ALA A 72 4.67 -1.55 -7.74
N LEU A 73 3.77 -2.50 -7.99
CA LEU A 73 2.33 -2.34 -7.77
C LEU A 73 1.99 -2.23 -6.29
N TRP A 74 2.58 -3.07 -5.46
CA TRP A 74 2.41 -3.01 -4.00
C TRP A 74 2.93 -1.69 -3.41
N GLU A 75 4.16 -1.29 -3.75
CA GLU A 75 4.76 -0.01 -3.32
C GLU A 75 3.88 1.19 -3.73
N ARG A 76 3.39 1.20 -4.97
CA ARG A 76 2.49 2.24 -5.45
C ARG A 76 1.14 2.25 -4.71
N GLY A 77 0.61 1.08 -4.37
CA GLY A 77 -0.61 0.98 -3.56
C GLY A 77 -0.44 1.62 -2.18
N LEU A 78 0.73 1.49 -1.56
CA LEU A 78 1.07 2.12 -0.28
C LEU A 78 1.21 3.64 -0.36
N GLU A 79 1.47 4.22 -1.54
CA GLU A 79 1.45 5.68 -1.70
C GLU A 79 0.05 6.25 -1.43
N GLY A 80 -1.01 5.49 -1.79
CA GLY A 80 -2.39 5.95 -1.71
C GLY A 80 -2.72 7.02 -2.76
N ARG A 81 -3.79 7.77 -2.54
CA ARG A 81 -4.30 8.77 -3.51
C ARG A 81 -3.89 10.22 -3.20
N GLY A 82 -3.25 10.45 -2.05
CA GLY A 82 -2.84 11.79 -1.63
C GLY A 82 -1.55 12.27 -2.31
N PRO A 83 -1.23 13.57 -2.18
CA PRO A 83 0.01 14.14 -2.72
C PRO A 83 1.26 13.69 -1.94
N VAL A 84 1.08 13.15 -0.74
CA VAL A 84 2.12 12.60 0.14
C VAL A 84 1.78 11.14 0.39
N PRO A 85 2.76 10.21 0.39
CA PRO A 85 2.53 8.80 0.66
C PRO A 85 1.78 8.54 1.97
N ALA A 86 0.88 7.56 1.98
CA ALA A 86 0.02 7.27 3.13
C ALA A 86 0.80 7.01 4.44
N PRO A 87 1.96 6.33 4.45
CA PRO A 87 2.77 6.20 5.67
C PRO A 87 3.18 7.53 6.28
N ALA A 88 3.68 8.47 5.47
CA ALA A 88 4.08 9.80 5.95
C ALA A 88 2.89 10.64 6.41
N ARG A 89 1.71 10.47 5.79
CA ARG A 89 0.47 11.09 6.27
C ARG A 89 0.04 10.52 7.62
N SER A 90 0.18 9.21 7.82
CA SER A 90 -0.09 8.56 9.10
C SER A 90 0.83 9.09 10.21
N ASP A 91 2.12 9.32 9.92
CA ASP A 91 3.06 9.91 10.88
C ASP A 91 2.65 11.34 11.24
N ALA A 92 2.36 12.18 10.25
CA ALA A 92 1.91 13.55 10.46
C ALA A 92 0.59 13.62 11.26
N LEU A 93 -0.32 12.64 11.11
CA LEU A 93 -1.51 12.53 11.94
C LEU A 93 -1.15 12.20 13.39
N SER A 94 -0.25 11.24 13.61
CA SER A 94 0.21 10.87 14.96
C SER A 94 0.88 12.02 15.68
N ASP A 95 1.61 12.88 14.96
CA ASP A 95 2.30 14.05 15.53
C ASP A 95 1.36 15.23 15.83
N SER A 96 0.24 15.33 15.11
CA SER A 96 -0.65 16.51 15.17
C SER A 96 -1.93 16.29 15.98
N GLU A 97 -2.40 15.05 16.12
CA GLU A 97 -3.62 14.75 16.87
C GLU A 97 -3.35 14.74 18.39
N SER A 98 -4.29 15.31 19.13
CA SER A 98 -4.24 15.33 20.60
C SER A 98 -5.26 14.39 21.26
N ASP A 99 -6.09 13.74 20.46
CA ASP A 99 -7.14 12.82 20.88
C ASP A 99 -6.98 11.45 20.21
N PRO A 100 -6.83 10.36 20.99
CA PRO A 100 -6.61 9.03 20.44
C PRO A 100 -7.77 8.51 19.58
N VAL A 101 -9.00 8.86 19.91
CA VAL A 101 -10.19 8.43 19.15
C VAL A 101 -10.17 9.07 17.77
N SER A 102 -9.88 10.37 17.70
CA SER A 102 -9.71 11.11 16.45
C SER A 102 -8.59 10.52 15.59
N LEU A 103 -7.43 10.20 16.19
CA LEU A 103 -6.32 9.56 15.48
C LEU A 103 -6.73 8.22 14.85
N LEU A 104 -7.34 7.34 15.64
CA LEU A 104 -7.75 6.02 15.13
C LEU A 104 -8.84 6.11 14.06
N ARG A 105 -9.75 7.07 14.15
CA ARG A 105 -10.70 7.35 13.07
C ARG A 105 -10.01 7.83 11.79
N ARG A 106 -8.98 8.66 11.89
CA ARG A 106 -8.19 9.08 10.72
C ARG A 106 -7.38 7.95 10.13
N TRP A 107 -6.87 7.01 10.93
CA TRP A 107 -6.26 5.78 10.41
C TRP A 107 -7.30 4.90 9.69
N GLY A 108 -8.54 4.83 10.17
CA GLY A 108 -9.64 4.21 9.43
C GLY A 108 -9.89 4.86 8.07
N GLN A 109 -9.84 6.20 7.97
CA GLN A 109 -9.93 6.90 6.68
C GLN A 109 -8.76 6.56 5.75
N LEU A 110 -7.53 6.44 6.27
CA LEU A 110 -6.39 5.97 5.47
C LEU A 110 -6.59 4.52 5.01
N ALA A 111 -7.16 3.65 5.84
CA ALA A 111 -7.49 2.28 5.45
C ALA A 111 -8.50 2.24 4.29
N LYS A 112 -9.53 3.10 4.28
CA LYS A 112 -10.47 3.23 3.16
C LYS A 112 -9.77 3.59 1.84
N GLU A 113 -8.71 4.37 1.90
CA GLU A 113 -7.97 4.81 0.72
C GLU A 113 -6.96 3.75 0.24
N VAL A 114 -6.21 3.16 1.17
CA VAL A 114 -5.06 2.30 0.87
C VAL A 114 -5.47 0.85 0.61
N SER A 115 -6.40 0.30 1.40
CA SER A 115 -6.73 -1.12 1.31
C SER A 115 -7.26 -1.55 -0.06
N PRO A 116 -8.11 -0.79 -0.78
CA PRO A 116 -8.55 -1.16 -2.13
C PRO A 116 -7.42 -1.27 -3.16
N GLU A 117 -6.33 -0.54 -2.96
CA GLU A 117 -5.19 -0.55 -3.87
C GLU A 117 -4.17 -1.64 -3.48
N VAL A 118 -3.93 -1.84 -2.19
CA VAL A 118 -2.91 -2.75 -1.67
C VAL A 118 -3.42 -4.18 -1.53
N SER A 119 -4.63 -4.37 -0.96
CA SER A 119 -5.09 -5.71 -0.58
C SER A 119 -5.20 -6.68 -1.75
N PRO A 120 -5.73 -6.31 -2.94
CA PRO A 120 -5.77 -7.23 -4.08
C PRO A 120 -4.38 -7.69 -4.53
N ILE A 121 -3.38 -6.80 -4.44
CA ILE A 121 -2.00 -7.11 -4.82
C ILE A 121 -1.35 -8.03 -3.80
N VAL A 122 -1.54 -7.79 -2.49
CA VAL A 122 -0.99 -8.68 -1.45
C VAL A 122 -1.64 -10.05 -1.46
N LEU A 123 -2.94 -10.14 -1.73
CA LEU A 123 -3.63 -11.41 -1.94
C LEU A 123 -3.07 -12.17 -3.16
N LEU A 124 -2.79 -11.47 -4.27
CA LEU A 124 -2.09 -12.05 -5.43
C LEU A 124 -0.70 -12.58 -5.06
N ILE A 125 0.07 -11.80 -4.27
CA ILE A 125 1.40 -12.22 -3.78
C ILE A 125 1.27 -13.48 -2.94
N ARG A 126 0.35 -13.52 -1.99
CA ARG A 126 0.08 -14.68 -1.11
C ARG A 126 -0.26 -15.93 -1.92
N ASP A 127 -1.15 -15.81 -2.89
CA ASP A 127 -1.58 -16.95 -3.70
C ASP A 127 -0.45 -17.48 -4.59
N ALA A 128 0.41 -16.60 -5.10
CA ALA A 128 1.57 -16.97 -5.92
C ALA A 128 2.73 -17.54 -5.09
N ALA A 129 2.89 -17.12 -3.83
CA ALA A 129 3.98 -17.52 -2.93
C ALA A 129 4.03 -19.02 -2.70
N ALA A 130 2.92 -19.73 -2.79
CA ALA A 130 2.85 -21.18 -2.65
C ALA A 130 3.63 -21.95 -3.74
N HIS A 131 3.91 -21.30 -4.90
CA HIS A 131 4.47 -21.95 -6.08
C HIS A 131 5.65 -21.18 -6.73
N ASP A 132 6.03 -20.02 -6.17
CA ASP A 132 7.06 -19.13 -6.73
C ASP A 132 7.91 -18.56 -5.58
N ALA A 133 9.20 -18.88 -5.58
CA ALA A 133 10.12 -18.52 -4.49
C ALA A 133 10.34 -16.99 -4.37
N GLU A 134 10.33 -16.26 -5.51
CA GLU A 134 10.47 -14.81 -5.51
C GLU A 134 9.21 -14.14 -4.92
N MET A 135 8.04 -14.70 -5.19
CA MET A 135 6.78 -14.23 -4.60
C MET A 135 6.69 -14.58 -3.12
N ALA A 136 7.24 -15.72 -2.68
CA ALA A 136 7.35 -16.07 -1.26
C ALA A 136 8.27 -15.07 -0.52
N ALA A 137 9.44 -14.77 -1.09
CA ALA A 137 10.34 -13.76 -0.53
C ALA A 137 9.69 -12.35 -0.49
N LEU A 138 8.92 -12.00 -1.51
CA LEU A 138 8.16 -10.74 -1.52
C LEU A 138 7.06 -10.72 -0.46
N LEU A 139 6.37 -11.84 -0.21
CA LEU A 139 5.37 -11.95 0.86
C LEU A 139 5.99 -11.72 2.24
N ASP A 140 7.12 -12.37 2.52
CA ASP A 140 7.86 -12.20 3.77
C ASP A 140 8.26 -10.73 3.98
N GLU A 141 8.70 -10.06 2.93
CA GLU A 141 9.03 -8.64 2.98
C GLU A 141 7.82 -7.75 3.26
N VAL A 142 6.70 -7.98 2.57
CA VAL A 142 5.43 -7.28 2.77
C VAL A 142 4.97 -7.40 4.22
N ASP A 143 4.97 -8.61 4.76
CA ASP A 143 4.54 -8.88 6.13
C ASP A 143 5.47 -8.24 7.17
N ARG A 144 6.78 -8.30 6.95
CA ARG A 144 7.76 -7.65 7.81
C ARG A 144 7.58 -6.14 7.83
N GLN A 145 7.49 -5.49 6.65
CA GLN A 145 7.32 -4.04 6.56
C GLN A 145 5.99 -3.58 7.18
N ARG A 146 4.91 -4.32 6.96
CA ARG A 146 3.61 -4.03 7.57
C ARG A 146 3.67 -4.16 9.09
N ARG A 147 4.32 -5.22 9.62
CA ARG A 147 4.48 -5.40 11.07
C ARG A 147 5.34 -4.29 11.70
N GLU A 148 6.43 -3.90 11.06
CA GLU A 148 7.27 -2.76 11.48
C GLU A 148 6.45 -1.46 11.53
N ARG A 149 5.60 -1.24 10.52
CA ARG A 149 4.70 -0.09 10.50
C ARG A 149 3.68 -0.12 11.64
N MET A 150 3.07 -1.27 11.91
CA MET A 150 2.11 -1.40 13.03
C MET A 150 2.80 -1.23 14.38
N ARG A 151 4.04 -1.70 14.51
CA ARG A 151 4.86 -1.44 15.70
C ARG A 151 5.11 0.05 15.92
N HIS A 152 5.49 0.76 14.87
CA HIS A 152 5.67 2.20 14.93
C HIS A 152 4.38 2.92 15.40
N ASN A 153 3.23 2.56 14.84
CA ASN A 153 1.94 3.13 15.25
C ASN A 153 1.59 2.81 16.72
N ALA A 154 1.88 1.58 17.18
CA ALA A 154 1.69 1.18 18.58
C ALA A 154 2.61 1.97 19.54
N ASP A 155 3.87 2.17 19.15
CA ASP A 155 4.83 2.99 19.90
C ASP A 155 4.33 4.43 20.04
N GLN A 156 3.74 5.03 19.00
CA GLN A 156 3.14 6.37 19.07
C GLN A 156 2.00 6.43 20.09
N LEU A 157 1.06 5.47 20.07
CA LEU A 157 -0.04 5.40 21.05
C LEU A 157 0.51 5.27 22.49
N ASN A 158 1.55 4.48 22.68
CA ASN A 158 2.18 4.28 23.97
C ASN A 158 2.91 5.53 24.49
N VAL A 159 3.67 6.22 23.63
CA VAL A 159 4.38 7.46 24.00
C VAL A 159 3.43 8.56 24.45
N HIS A 160 2.24 8.63 23.86
CA HIS A 160 1.19 9.56 24.27
C HIS A 160 0.41 9.08 25.51
N GLY A 161 0.66 7.87 26.02
CA GLY A 161 -0.07 7.31 27.16
C GLY A 161 -1.54 7.00 26.85
N TRP A 162 -1.86 6.68 25.61
CA TRP A 162 -3.24 6.46 25.14
C TRP A 162 -3.69 5.01 25.18
N LEU A 163 -2.75 4.06 25.33
CA LEU A 163 -3.10 2.65 25.45
C LEU A 163 -3.80 2.36 26.79
N LYS A 164 -4.73 1.42 26.78
CA LYS A 164 -5.31 0.85 28.00
C LYS A 164 -4.21 0.32 28.92
N PRO A 165 -4.38 0.38 30.27
CA PRO A 165 -3.38 -0.08 31.23
C PRO A 165 -2.94 -1.55 31.03
N GLU A 166 -3.85 -2.41 30.55
CA GLU A 166 -3.61 -3.83 30.30
C GLU A 166 -3.03 -4.12 28.90
N VAL A 167 -2.88 -3.12 28.05
CA VAL A 167 -2.40 -3.27 26.65
C VAL A 167 -0.98 -2.74 26.56
N ASP A 168 -0.01 -3.63 26.43
CA ASP A 168 1.35 -3.25 26.12
C ASP A 168 1.56 -3.01 24.60
N VAL A 169 2.73 -2.47 24.25
CA VAL A 169 3.05 -2.15 22.84
C VAL A 169 3.07 -3.40 21.94
N ASN A 170 3.44 -4.57 22.46
CA ASN A 170 3.44 -5.80 21.67
C ASN A 170 2.00 -6.23 21.34
N THR A 171 1.13 -6.22 22.35
CA THR A 171 -0.31 -6.49 22.18
C THR A 171 -0.94 -5.48 21.23
N ALA A 172 -0.64 -4.18 21.39
CA ALA A 172 -1.14 -3.14 20.49
C ALA A 172 -0.65 -3.36 19.05
N THR A 173 0.61 -3.76 18.86
CA THR A 173 1.15 -4.11 17.54
C THR A 173 0.39 -5.26 16.90
N ASP A 174 0.11 -6.32 17.67
CA ASP A 174 -0.59 -7.51 17.17
C ASP A 174 -2.06 -7.19 16.81
N VAL A 175 -2.72 -6.36 17.61
CA VAL A 175 -4.09 -5.86 17.33
C VAL A 175 -4.12 -5.03 16.06
N LEU A 176 -3.23 -4.03 15.92
CA LEU A 176 -3.11 -3.21 14.72
C LEU A 176 -2.80 -4.07 13.50
N TRP A 177 -1.84 -4.99 13.60
CA TRP A 177 -1.44 -5.88 12.52
C TRP A 177 -2.56 -6.81 12.06
N THR A 178 -3.39 -7.29 13.00
CA THR A 178 -4.53 -8.16 12.72
C THR A 178 -5.65 -7.41 12.01
N TYR A 179 -6.16 -6.32 12.60
CA TYR A 179 -7.31 -5.59 12.04
C TYR A 179 -7.01 -4.90 10.71
N THR A 180 -5.76 -4.51 10.44
CA THR A 180 -5.36 -3.91 9.16
C THR A 180 -4.88 -4.95 8.14
N SER A 181 -5.11 -6.25 8.36
CA SER A 181 -4.67 -7.30 7.44
C SER A 181 -5.53 -7.36 6.18
N GLN A 182 -4.92 -7.87 5.10
CA GLN A 182 -5.59 -8.06 3.83
C GLN A 182 -6.69 -9.14 3.90
N GLU A 183 -6.58 -10.06 4.86
CA GLU A 183 -7.59 -11.08 5.16
C GLU A 183 -8.89 -10.44 5.66
N PHE A 184 -8.82 -9.41 6.50
CA PHE A 184 -10.01 -8.66 6.90
C PHE A 184 -10.67 -7.97 5.72
N TYR A 185 -9.88 -7.36 4.84
CA TYR A 185 -10.40 -6.76 3.61
C TYR A 185 -11.04 -7.82 2.70
N GLU A 186 -10.38 -8.96 2.50
CA GLU A 186 -10.91 -10.08 1.71
C GLU A 186 -12.25 -10.58 2.28
N LEU A 187 -12.32 -10.82 3.58
CA LEU A 187 -13.51 -11.34 4.24
C LEU A 187 -14.68 -10.35 4.19
N LEU A 188 -14.44 -9.10 4.54
CA LEU A 188 -15.50 -8.11 4.71
C LEU A 188 -15.91 -7.48 3.38
N VAL A 189 -14.96 -6.99 2.59
CA VAL A 189 -15.27 -6.27 1.35
C VAL A 189 -15.49 -7.24 0.19
N VAL A 190 -14.55 -8.17 -0.05
CA VAL A 190 -14.61 -9.01 -1.25
C VAL A 190 -15.66 -10.11 -1.10
N LYS A 191 -15.68 -10.82 0.04
CA LYS A 191 -16.56 -11.98 0.24
C LYS A 191 -17.93 -11.61 0.81
N SER A 192 -17.98 -10.66 1.74
CA SER A 192 -19.24 -10.26 2.39
C SER A 192 -19.90 -9.05 1.76
N GLY A 193 -19.26 -8.38 0.78
CA GLY A 193 -19.84 -7.28 0.01
C GLY A 193 -19.99 -5.96 0.79
N TRP A 194 -19.20 -5.78 1.85
CA TRP A 194 -19.21 -4.51 2.58
C TRP A 194 -18.71 -3.37 1.69
N SER A 195 -19.25 -2.18 1.93
CA SER A 195 -18.64 -0.98 1.34
C SER A 195 -17.26 -0.73 1.96
N VAL A 196 -16.39 -0.06 1.19
CA VAL A 196 -15.08 0.36 1.69
C VAL A 196 -15.23 1.34 2.87
N ASP A 197 -16.32 2.11 2.89
CA ASP A 197 -16.63 3.02 3.98
C ASP A 197 -16.96 2.26 5.26
N ASP A 198 -17.86 1.28 5.21
CA ASP A 198 -18.21 0.44 6.35
C ASP A 198 -16.98 -0.32 6.88
N TYR A 199 -16.13 -0.82 5.97
CA TYR A 199 -14.87 -1.47 6.33
C TYR A 199 -13.95 -0.55 7.12
N GLY A 200 -13.69 0.66 6.66
CA GLY A 200 -12.78 1.58 7.34
C GLY A 200 -13.32 2.06 8.68
N ASP A 201 -14.65 2.26 8.79
CA ASP A 201 -15.29 2.63 10.04
C ASP A 201 -15.24 1.46 11.04
N PHE A 202 -15.47 0.23 10.59
CA PHE A 202 -15.31 -0.98 11.41
C PHE A 202 -13.88 -1.13 11.95
N ILE A 203 -12.86 -0.92 11.10
CA ILE A 203 -11.45 -0.97 11.54
C ILE A 203 -11.20 0.07 12.63
N ALA A 204 -11.64 1.33 12.42
CA ALA A 204 -11.46 2.39 13.41
C ALA A 204 -12.15 2.05 14.75
N ASP A 205 -13.42 1.64 14.72
CA ASP A 205 -14.19 1.30 15.91
C ASP A 205 -13.61 0.09 16.64
N SER A 206 -13.13 -0.92 15.91
CA SER A 206 -12.49 -2.10 16.49
C SER A 206 -11.17 -1.75 17.19
N LEU A 207 -10.34 -0.91 16.57
CA LEU A 207 -9.08 -0.44 17.16
C LEU A 207 -9.33 0.43 18.41
N ILE A 208 -10.30 1.34 18.36
CA ILE A 208 -10.71 2.14 19.51
C ILE A 208 -11.15 1.23 20.67
N ALA A 209 -12.03 0.28 20.38
CA ALA A 209 -12.54 -0.64 21.39
C ALA A 209 -11.45 -1.54 22.00
N ALA A 210 -10.46 -1.95 21.18
CA ALA A 210 -9.40 -2.84 21.64
C ALA A 210 -8.29 -2.13 22.40
N LEU A 211 -7.89 -0.91 21.97
CA LEU A 211 -6.64 -0.29 22.39
C LEU A 211 -6.82 0.89 23.37
N ILE A 212 -7.94 1.60 23.32
CA ILE A 212 -8.10 2.90 23.98
C ILE A 212 -9.18 2.82 25.04
N ASP A 213 -8.91 3.36 26.24
CA ASP A 213 -9.96 3.61 27.20
C ASP A 213 -10.89 4.71 26.68
N LYS A 214 -12.17 4.43 26.60
CA LYS A 214 -13.13 5.50 26.33
C LYS A 214 -13.07 6.51 27.47
N PRO A 215 -12.92 7.81 27.20
CA PRO A 215 -13.14 8.81 28.23
C PRO A 215 -14.54 8.57 28.80
N PRO A 216 -14.73 8.72 30.14
CA PRO A 216 -16.03 8.58 30.72
C PRO A 216 -17.02 9.49 29.99
N SER A 217 -18.15 8.91 29.56
CA SER A 217 -19.20 9.66 28.87
C SER A 217 -19.62 10.81 29.81
N ALA A 218 -19.43 12.04 29.34
CA ALA A 218 -19.88 13.22 30.07
C ALA A 218 -21.39 13.29 30.13
#